data_6001a8b9905937102ece30fc472c2454
#
_entry.id   6001a8b9905937102ece30fc472c2454
#
_cell.length_a   1.000
_cell.length_b   1.000
_cell.length_c   1.000
_cell.angle_alpha   90.00
_cell.angle_beta   90.00
_cell.angle_gamma   90.00
#
_symmetry.space_group_name_H-M   'P 1'
#
loop_
_entity.id
_entity.type
_entity.pdbx_description
1 polymer ?
#
loop_
_entity_poly.entity_id
_entity_poly.type
_entity_poly.pdbx_seq_one_letter_code
_entity_poly.pdbx_strand_id
1 'polypeptide(L)'
;MILSLQGCMAVGKTTAARYLKQHCQQVQVCFEDNAAVLAEIKRRGLNKNCYADYLELQRLFLRNELRRGQKAKKYPHAVMDFGAEEIEFYTLNYPKSRGLEWEIEAIRQALAPELAAVQACMPEHILFLDASE
;
A
#
# COMPACT_ATOMS: atom_id res chain seq x y z
N MET A 1 -14.36 3.31 -10.69
CA MET A 1 -13.60 4.40 -10.02
C MET A 1 -12.99 3.88 -8.73
N ILE A 2 -11.73 4.17 -8.50
CA ILE A 2 -11.03 3.81 -7.28
C ILE A 2 -10.69 5.11 -6.52
N LEU A 3 -11.14 5.19 -5.26
CA LEU A 3 -10.84 6.28 -4.34
C LEU A 3 -9.95 5.72 -3.23
N SER A 4 -8.82 6.36 -2.98
CA SER A 4 -7.95 6.02 -1.84
C SER A 4 -8.18 6.99 -0.69
N LEU A 5 -8.25 6.45 0.53
CA LEU A 5 -8.25 7.24 1.76
C LEU A 5 -6.82 7.33 2.29
N GLN A 6 -6.34 8.55 2.48
CA GLN A 6 -5.01 8.84 3.00
C GLN A 6 -5.10 9.70 4.26
N GLY A 7 -4.03 9.76 5.01
CA GLY A 7 -3.91 10.60 6.21
C GLY A 7 -3.02 9.96 7.26
N CYS A 8 -2.73 10.71 8.30
CA CYS A 8 -1.90 10.25 9.41
C CYS A 8 -2.56 9.11 10.20
N MET A 9 -1.76 8.40 10.99
CA MET A 9 -2.28 7.38 11.90
C MET A 9 -3.33 8.01 12.84
N ALA A 10 -4.34 7.21 13.18
CA ALA A 10 -5.42 7.60 14.11
C ALA A 10 -6.27 8.79 13.64
N VAL A 11 -6.24 9.15 12.36
CA VAL A 11 -7.10 10.22 11.80
C VAL A 11 -8.53 9.75 11.52
N GLY A 12 -8.79 8.43 11.60
CA GLY A 12 -10.11 7.87 11.39
C GLY A 12 -10.35 7.23 10.03
N LYS A 13 -9.29 6.91 9.26
CA LYS A 13 -9.41 6.25 7.96
C LYS A 13 -10.18 4.94 8.02
N THR A 14 -9.79 4.06 8.94
CA THR A 14 -10.44 2.75 9.09
C THR A 14 -11.88 2.91 9.56
N THR A 15 -12.15 3.87 10.44
CA THR A 15 -13.51 4.18 10.90
C THR A 15 -14.37 4.65 9.73
N ALA A 16 -13.86 5.57 8.91
CA ALA A 16 -14.55 6.03 7.71
C ALA A 16 -14.82 4.90 6.72
N ALA A 17 -13.83 4.03 6.49
CA ALA A 17 -13.96 2.89 5.60
C ALA A 17 -15.02 1.89 6.11
N ARG A 18 -15.04 1.62 7.39
CA ARG A 18 -16.07 0.75 8.01
C ARG A 18 -17.46 1.34 7.88
N TYR A 19 -17.59 2.64 8.08
CA TYR A 19 -18.87 3.33 7.91
C TYR A 19 -19.38 3.19 6.47
N LEU A 20 -18.52 3.42 5.48
CA LEU A 20 -18.87 3.24 4.06
C LEU A 20 -19.29 1.82 3.75
N LYS A 21 -18.59 0.83 4.29
CA LYS A 21 -18.94 -0.58 4.11
C LYS A 21 -20.33 -0.90 4.65
N GLN A 22 -20.71 -0.31 5.78
CA GLN A 22 -22.00 -0.55 6.42
C GLN A 22 -23.17 0.18 5.76
N HIS A 23 -22.94 1.36 5.18
CA HIS A 23 -23.99 2.27 4.73
C HIS A 23 -24.04 2.48 3.22
N CYS A 24 -23.01 2.09 2.48
CA CYS A 24 -22.92 2.29 1.03
C CYS A 24 -22.77 0.96 0.32
N GLN A 25 -23.88 0.30 0.01
CA GLN A 25 -23.87 -1.03 -0.62
C GLN A 25 -23.34 -1.03 -2.05
N GLN A 26 -23.31 0.12 -2.70
CA GLN A 26 -22.82 0.26 -4.09
C GLN A 26 -21.31 0.41 -4.18
N VAL A 27 -20.63 0.49 -3.04
CA VAL A 27 -19.18 0.71 -2.96
C VAL A 27 -18.51 -0.50 -2.33
N GLN A 28 -17.51 -1.04 -3.01
CA GLN A 28 -16.64 -2.07 -2.43
C GLN A 28 -15.55 -1.40 -1.62
N VAL A 29 -15.43 -1.76 -0.34
CA VAL A 29 -14.37 -1.26 0.53
C VAL A 29 -13.26 -2.30 0.62
N CYS A 30 -12.02 -1.89 0.30
CA CYS A 30 -10.83 -2.74 0.36
C CYS A 30 -9.94 -2.24 1.51
N PHE A 31 -9.94 -2.99 2.61
CA PHE A 31 -9.09 -2.67 3.75
C PHE A 31 -7.64 -3.07 3.47
N GLU A 32 -6.71 -2.38 4.11
CA GLU A 32 -5.33 -2.81 4.15
C GLU A 32 -5.25 -4.14 4.92
N ASP A 33 -4.63 -5.14 4.30
CA ASP A 33 -4.44 -6.46 4.92
C ASP A 33 -3.06 -7.00 4.53
N ASN A 34 -2.13 -6.92 5.46
CA ASN A 34 -0.75 -7.36 5.30
C ASN A 34 -0.42 -8.61 6.14
N ALA A 35 -1.43 -9.26 6.72
CA ALA A 35 -1.19 -10.37 7.64
C ALA A 35 -0.40 -11.52 6.99
N ALA A 36 -0.76 -11.90 5.77
CA ALA A 36 -0.06 -12.97 5.05
C ALA A 36 1.38 -12.56 4.69
N VAL A 37 1.59 -11.31 4.31
CA VAL A 37 2.93 -10.78 4.01
C VAL A 37 3.81 -10.80 5.25
N LEU A 38 3.30 -10.31 6.38
CA LEU A 38 4.04 -10.29 7.65
C LEU A 38 4.40 -11.71 8.11
N ALA A 39 3.49 -12.65 7.96
CA ALA A 39 3.74 -14.06 8.28
C ALA A 39 4.87 -14.64 7.41
N GLU A 40 4.88 -14.35 6.12
CA GLU A 40 5.92 -14.81 5.20
C GLU A 40 7.28 -14.18 5.50
N ILE A 41 7.31 -12.89 5.81
CA ILE A 41 8.53 -12.18 6.22
C ILE A 41 9.12 -12.85 7.46
N LYS A 42 8.28 -13.14 8.45
CA LYS A 42 8.70 -13.80 9.68
C LYS A 42 9.21 -15.23 9.43
N ARG A 43 8.48 -15.99 8.61
CA ARG A 43 8.87 -17.37 8.25
C ARG A 43 10.24 -17.42 7.58
N ARG A 44 10.51 -16.47 6.68
CA ARG A 44 11.79 -16.40 5.95
C ARG A 44 12.89 -15.67 6.71
N GLY A 45 12.58 -15.04 7.83
CA GLY A 45 13.55 -14.29 8.63
C GLY A 45 14.13 -13.09 7.91
N LEU A 46 13.34 -12.40 7.07
CA LEU A 46 13.80 -11.26 6.30
C LEU A 46 14.05 -10.04 7.20
N ASN A 47 15.22 -9.42 7.03
CA ASN A 47 15.66 -8.27 7.81
C ASN A 47 15.61 -7.00 6.94
N LYS A 48 14.76 -6.06 7.30
CA LYS A 48 14.59 -4.80 6.56
C LYS A 48 15.83 -3.90 6.55
N ASN A 49 16.82 -4.18 7.39
CA ASN A 49 18.09 -3.45 7.42
C ASN A 49 19.14 -4.10 6.51
N CYS A 50 18.86 -5.25 5.92
CA CYS A 50 19.67 -5.91 4.91
C CYS A 50 19.10 -5.58 3.53
N TYR A 51 19.90 -5.03 2.63
CA TYR A 51 19.44 -4.57 1.31
C TYR A 51 18.72 -5.67 0.52
N ALA A 52 19.33 -6.84 0.40
CA ALA A 52 18.73 -7.95 -0.34
C ALA A 52 17.39 -8.40 0.28
N ASP A 53 17.34 -8.49 1.59
CA ASP A 53 16.11 -8.86 2.31
C ASP A 53 15.04 -7.77 2.19
N TYR A 54 15.45 -6.49 2.23
CA TYR A 54 14.53 -5.37 2.03
C TYR A 54 13.84 -5.44 0.66
N LEU A 55 14.60 -5.71 -0.39
CA LEU A 55 14.02 -5.90 -1.73
C LEU A 55 12.99 -7.03 -1.75
N GLU A 56 13.31 -8.16 -1.13
CA GLU A 56 12.39 -9.31 -1.07
C GLU A 56 11.12 -8.99 -0.29
N LEU A 57 11.24 -8.35 0.88
CA LEU A 57 10.05 -8.03 1.67
C LEU A 57 9.18 -6.96 1.00
N GLN A 58 9.78 -5.97 0.33
CA GLN A 58 9.02 -4.98 -0.43
C GLN A 58 8.34 -5.61 -1.65
N ARG A 59 8.98 -6.58 -2.29
CA ARG A 59 8.36 -7.34 -3.38
C ARG A 59 7.10 -8.04 -2.90
N LEU A 60 7.12 -8.62 -1.70
CA LEU A 60 5.94 -9.24 -1.09
C LEU A 60 4.81 -8.22 -0.86
N PHE A 61 5.14 -7.06 -0.32
CA PHE A 61 4.16 -5.99 -0.11
C PHE A 61 3.58 -5.48 -1.43
N LEU A 62 4.43 -5.25 -2.43
CA LEU A 62 3.99 -4.77 -3.75
C LEU A 62 3.06 -5.78 -4.43
N ARG A 63 3.39 -7.06 -4.37
CA ARG A 63 2.53 -8.12 -4.92
C ARG A 63 1.20 -8.22 -4.19
N ASN A 64 1.20 -8.02 -2.88
CA ASN A 64 -0.03 -7.98 -2.10
C ASN A 64 -0.92 -6.81 -2.50
N GLU A 65 -0.32 -5.62 -2.67
CA GLU A 65 -1.04 -4.44 -3.14
C GLU A 65 -1.58 -4.62 -4.56
N LEU A 66 -0.81 -5.26 -5.43
CA LEU A 66 -1.27 -5.57 -6.78
C LEU A 66 -2.54 -6.45 -6.76
N ARG A 67 -2.55 -7.50 -5.95
CA ARG A 67 -3.73 -8.37 -5.79
C ARG A 67 -4.94 -7.60 -5.28
N ARG A 68 -4.71 -6.73 -4.30
CA ARG A 68 -5.76 -5.88 -3.71
C ARG A 68 -6.31 -4.91 -4.76
N GLY A 69 -5.44 -4.27 -5.55
CA GLY A 69 -5.84 -3.38 -6.63
C GLY A 69 -6.60 -4.08 -7.75
N GLN A 70 -6.17 -5.28 -8.14
CA GLN A 70 -6.87 -6.09 -9.14
C GLN A 70 -8.27 -6.47 -8.67
N LYS A 71 -8.42 -6.79 -7.39
CA LYS A 71 -9.74 -7.05 -6.79
C LYS A 71 -10.62 -5.81 -6.83
N ALA A 72 -10.07 -4.65 -6.49
CA ALA A 72 -10.82 -3.39 -6.51
C ALA A 72 -11.33 -3.04 -7.91
N LYS A 73 -10.54 -3.32 -8.95
CA LYS A 73 -10.92 -3.04 -10.35
C LYS A 73 -12.12 -3.85 -10.83
N LYS A 74 -12.49 -4.92 -10.16
CA LYS A 74 -13.66 -5.73 -10.54
C LYS A 74 -14.98 -5.06 -10.18
N TYR A 75 -14.96 -3.99 -9.42
CA TYR A 75 -16.14 -3.27 -8.97
C TYR A 75 -16.24 -1.90 -9.64
N PRO A 76 -17.45 -1.39 -9.93
CA PRO A 76 -17.62 -0.05 -10.52
C PRO A 76 -17.04 1.05 -9.64
N HIS A 77 -17.20 0.91 -8.33
CA HIS A 77 -16.69 1.87 -7.35
C HIS A 77 -16.04 1.14 -6.19
N ALA A 78 -14.80 1.48 -5.90
CA ALA A 78 -14.04 0.90 -4.79
C ALA A 78 -13.39 2.01 -3.96
N VAL A 79 -13.39 1.81 -2.64
CA VAL A 79 -12.67 2.67 -1.70
C VAL A 79 -11.56 1.84 -1.07
N MET A 80 -10.34 2.36 -1.16
CA MET A 80 -9.14 1.72 -0.60
C MET A 80 -8.78 2.41 0.71
N ASP A 81 -8.62 1.64 1.77
CA ASP A 81 -7.98 2.11 3.00
C ASP A 81 -6.47 2.04 2.77
N PHE A 82 -5.87 3.15 2.40
CA PHE A 82 -4.61 3.31 1.69
C PHE A 82 -4.65 2.68 0.29
N GLY A 83 -3.99 3.30 -0.68
CA GLY A 83 -3.92 2.83 -2.04
C GLY A 83 -2.48 2.54 -2.50
N ALA A 84 -2.36 2.26 -3.79
CA ALA A 84 -1.09 1.93 -4.43
C ALA A 84 -0.04 3.04 -4.29
N GLU A 85 -0.47 4.29 -4.19
CA GLU A 85 0.41 5.46 -4.01
C GLU A 85 1.22 5.37 -2.72
N GLU A 86 0.65 4.82 -1.66
CA GLU A 86 1.31 4.69 -0.36
C GLU A 86 2.46 3.69 -0.42
N ILE A 87 2.21 2.52 -1.00
CA ILE A 87 3.24 1.47 -1.04
C ILE A 87 4.43 1.86 -1.92
N GLU A 88 4.19 2.54 -3.03
CA GLU A 88 5.26 3.03 -3.89
C GLU A 88 6.14 4.04 -3.16
N PHE A 89 5.52 5.04 -2.55
CA PHE A 89 6.23 6.07 -1.78
C PHE A 89 7.06 5.44 -0.66
N TYR A 90 6.46 4.54 0.11
CA TYR A 90 7.12 3.87 1.21
C TYR A 90 8.32 3.05 0.75
N THR A 91 8.16 2.26 -0.31
CA THR A 91 9.22 1.41 -0.85
C THR A 91 10.47 2.19 -1.20
N LEU A 92 10.29 3.37 -1.80
CA LEU A 92 11.41 4.19 -2.27
C LEU A 92 12.02 5.06 -1.17
N ASN A 93 11.26 5.48 -0.18
CA ASN A 93 11.68 6.50 0.77
C ASN A 93 11.95 5.99 2.19
N TYR A 94 11.42 4.84 2.58
CA TYR A 94 11.60 4.31 3.93
C TYR A 94 13.06 4.09 4.31
N PRO A 95 13.94 3.52 3.46
CA PRO A 95 15.34 3.34 3.82
C PRO A 95 16.03 4.65 4.18
N LYS A 96 15.75 5.71 3.44
CA LYS A 96 16.30 7.04 3.71
C LYS A 96 15.84 7.57 5.07
N SER A 97 14.59 7.35 5.43
CA SER A 97 14.06 7.75 6.74
C SER A 97 14.73 7.01 7.91
N ARG A 98 15.31 5.85 7.65
CA ARG A 98 16.05 5.05 8.62
C ARG A 98 17.56 5.28 8.59
N GLY A 99 18.02 6.27 7.83
CA GLY A 99 19.44 6.56 7.69
C GLY A 99 20.24 5.55 6.87
N LEU A 100 19.56 4.72 6.08
CA LEU A 100 20.21 3.77 5.19
C LEU A 100 20.56 4.47 3.87
N GLU A 101 21.82 4.34 3.46
CA GLU A 101 22.36 5.03 2.28
C GLU A 101 22.20 4.22 0.99
N TRP A 102 21.06 3.55 0.82
CA TRP A 102 20.75 2.82 -0.40
C TRP A 102 20.24 3.77 -1.48
N GLU A 103 20.73 3.59 -2.69
CA GLU A 103 20.33 4.39 -3.84
C GLU A 103 18.86 4.12 -4.17
N ILE A 104 18.04 5.18 -4.18
CA ILE A 104 16.61 5.08 -4.54
C ILE A 104 16.46 4.51 -5.95
N GLU A 105 17.30 4.94 -6.88
CA GLU A 105 17.26 4.47 -8.25
C GLU A 105 17.58 2.98 -8.39
N ALA A 106 18.50 2.47 -7.56
CA ALA A 106 18.80 1.04 -7.52
C ALA A 106 17.59 0.22 -7.04
N ILE A 107 16.90 0.71 -6.01
CA ILE A 107 15.67 0.09 -5.51
C ILE A 107 14.59 0.10 -6.60
N ARG A 108 14.42 1.24 -7.27
CA ARG A 108 13.46 1.39 -8.37
C ARG A 108 13.71 0.40 -9.50
N GLN A 109 14.96 0.25 -9.89
CA GLN A 109 15.35 -0.70 -10.95
C GLN A 109 15.15 -2.15 -10.52
N ALA A 110 15.54 -2.50 -9.30
CA ALA A 110 15.40 -3.86 -8.77
C ALA A 110 13.94 -4.31 -8.66
N LEU A 111 13.02 -3.38 -8.37
CA LEU A 111 11.59 -3.65 -8.20
C LEU A 111 10.76 -3.13 -9.37
N ALA A 112 11.39 -2.81 -10.51
CA ALA A 112 10.71 -2.18 -11.64
C ALA A 112 9.46 -2.95 -12.13
N PRO A 113 9.47 -4.29 -12.28
CA PRO A 113 8.27 -5.00 -12.72
C PRO A 113 7.10 -4.84 -11.75
N GLU A 114 7.35 -4.96 -10.44
CA GLU A 114 6.32 -4.85 -9.40
C GLU A 114 5.82 -3.41 -9.29
N LEU A 115 6.72 -2.42 -9.35
CA LEU A 115 6.34 -1.01 -9.32
C LEU A 115 5.49 -0.62 -10.53
N ALA A 116 5.85 -1.11 -11.72
CA ALA A 116 5.05 -0.86 -12.93
C ALA A 116 3.66 -1.45 -12.83
N ALA A 117 3.54 -2.67 -12.28
CA ALA A 117 2.25 -3.31 -12.08
C ALA A 117 1.37 -2.55 -11.07
N VAL A 118 1.96 -2.06 -9.99
CA VAL A 118 1.26 -1.25 -8.97
C VAL A 118 0.85 0.10 -9.55
N GLN A 119 1.66 0.72 -10.41
CA GLN A 119 1.32 1.95 -11.11
C GLN A 119 0.02 1.82 -11.91
N ALA A 120 -0.22 0.66 -12.50
CA ALA A 120 -1.46 0.39 -13.23
C ALA A 120 -2.70 0.31 -12.32
N CYS A 121 -2.50 0.25 -10.99
CA CYS A 121 -3.56 0.17 -9.99
C CYS A 121 -3.69 1.47 -9.16
N MET A 122 -3.07 2.56 -9.61
CA MET A 122 -3.19 3.85 -8.91
C MET A 122 -4.64 4.30 -8.84
N PRO A 123 -5.07 4.89 -7.72
CA PRO A 123 -6.43 5.40 -7.59
C PRO A 123 -6.65 6.61 -8.49
N GLU A 124 -7.87 6.79 -8.94
CA GLU A 124 -8.28 7.96 -9.73
C GLU A 124 -8.43 9.19 -8.84
N HIS A 125 -8.77 8.98 -7.57
CA HIS A 125 -8.95 10.03 -6.59
C HIS A 125 -8.31 9.65 -5.26
N ILE A 126 -7.70 10.62 -4.61
CA ILE A 126 -7.16 10.48 -3.26
C ILE A 126 -7.87 11.48 -2.35
N LEU A 127 -8.53 10.97 -1.31
CA LEU A 127 -9.13 11.79 -0.28
C LEU A 127 -8.21 11.78 0.94
N PHE A 128 -7.64 12.93 1.24
CA PHE A 128 -6.76 13.09 2.39
C PHE A 128 -7.58 13.51 3.61
N LEU A 129 -7.57 12.66 4.63
CA LEU A 129 -8.27 12.93 5.89
C LEU A 129 -7.32 13.67 6.84
N ASP A 130 -7.75 14.82 7.30
CA ASP A 130 -7.03 15.64 8.27
C ASP A 130 -7.93 15.88 9.46
N ALA A 131 -7.42 15.61 10.66
CA ALA A 131 -8.17 15.83 11.88
C ALA A 131 -7.70 17.16 12.51
N SER A 132 -8.62 18.10 12.63
CA SER A 132 -8.37 19.31 13.41
C SER A 132 -8.31 18.96 14.90
N GLU A 133 -7.38 19.57 15.60
CA GLU A 133 -7.28 19.44 17.05
C GLU A 133 -8.49 20.03 17.80
#